data_33cdbb41dee4f5f572750485aa52563b
#
_entry.id   33cdbb41dee4f5f572750485aa52563b
#
_cell.length_a   1.000
_cell.length_b   1.000
_cell.length_c   1.000
_cell.angle_alpha   90.00
_cell.angle_beta   90.00
_cell.angle_gamma   90.00
#
_symmetry.space_group_name_H-M   'P 1'
#
loop_
_entity.id
_entity.type
_entity.pdbx_description
1 polymer ?
#
loop_
_entity_poly.entity_id
_entity_poly.type
_entity_poly.pdbx_seq_one_letter_code
_entity_poly.pdbx_strand_id
1 'polypeptide(L)'
;MLYLHGFLSSVQSLKAQQVLAYCSEIGLRKNITIPQMNHGPAETIAALHALIDENDAGNLVLMGSSLGGYYATYLSEFYQAPAVLINPAVRPYELWESHLGENRNYHSGEIHVVTREHIEELRQIDIPVLSKPKNFKVFLQTLDETLDYRQALEKFGVGQCVVHENGSHSYDDFEHELPVMFDFFLSRIS
;
A
#
# COMPACT_ATOMS: atom_id res chain seq x y z
N MET A 1 -3.69 12.77 2.10
CA MET A 1 -3.54 11.30 2.16
C MET A 1 -3.35 10.74 0.76
N LEU A 2 -2.43 9.78 0.59
CA LEU A 2 -2.34 8.97 -0.62
C LEU A 2 -2.80 7.54 -0.33
N TYR A 3 -3.68 7.00 -1.17
CA TYR A 3 -4.02 5.58 -1.17
C TYR A 3 -3.36 4.91 -2.38
N LEU A 4 -2.55 3.87 -2.13
CA LEU A 4 -1.78 3.14 -3.11
C LEU A 4 -2.36 1.73 -3.29
N HIS A 5 -2.91 1.46 -4.48
CA HIS A 5 -3.51 0.16 -4.79
C HIS A 5 -2.47 -0.92 -5.12
N GLY A 6 -2.87 -2.18 -5.17
CA GLY A 6 -2.00 -3.31 -5.49
C GLY A 6 -1.65 -3.46 -6.98
N PHE A 7 -0.80 -4.45 -7.26
CA PHE A 7 -0.46 -4.87 -8.63
C PHE A 7 -1.70 -5.32 -9.39
N LEU A 8 -1.79 -4.98 -10.67
CA LEU A 8 -2.95 -5.23 -11.55
C LEU A 8 -4.30 -4.74 -11.01
N SER A 9 -4.27 -3.77 -10.09
CA SER A 9 -5.44 -3.11 -9.54
C SER A 9 -5.62 -1.72 -10.15
N SER A 10 -6.57 -0.94 -9.65
CA SER A 10 -6.87 0.40 -10.17
C SER A 10 -7.50 1.30 -9.11
N VAL A 11 -7.66 2.56 -9.47
CA VAL A 11 -8.45 3.54 -8.70
C VAL A 11 -9.91 3.13 -8.52
N GLN A 12 -10.41 2.22 -9.36
CA GLN A 12 -11.79 1.69 -9.31
C GLN A 12 -11.91 0.41 -8.46
N SER A 13 -10.83 -0.06 -7.85
CA SER A 13 -10.89 -1.25 -6.97
C SER A 13 -11.83 -1.04 -5.80
N LEU A 14 -12.42 -2.13 -5.31
CA LEU A 14 -13.39 -2.08 -4.21
C LEU A 14 -12.84 -1.30 -3.01
N LYS A 15 -11.62 -1.64 -2.54
CA LYS A 15 -10.98 -0.94 -1.41
C LYS A 15 -10.78 0.56 -1.69
N ALA A 16 -10.34 0.92 -2.90
CA ALA A 16 -10.17 2.33 -3.27
C ALA A 16 -11.50 3.09 -3.18
N GLN A 17 -12.58 2.49 -3.65
CA GLN A 17 -13.92 3.10 -3.60
C GLN A 17 -14.48 3.17 -2.17
N GLN A 18 -14.24 2.16 -1.34
CA GLN A 18 -14.61 2.16 0.08
C GLN A 18 -13.89 3.27 0.85
N VAL A 19 -12.57 3.45 0.62
CA VAL A 19 -11.82 4.56 1.23
C VAL A 19 -12.35 5.92 0.77
N LEU A 20 -12.67 6.09 -0.52
CA LEU A 20 -13.25 7.34 -1.04
C LEU A 20 -14.63 7.62 -0.43
N ALA A 21 -15.46 6.60 -0.29
CA ALA A 21 -16.79 6.72 0.33
C ALA A 21 -16.64 7.15 1.79
N TYR A 22 -15.79 6.48 2.55
CA TYR A 22 -15.52 6.82 3.95
C TYR A 22 -14.95 8.24 4.10
N CYS A 23 -13.98 8.64 3.28
CA CYS A 23 -13.48 10.02 3.25
C CYS A 23 -14.57 11.05 2.96
N SER A 24 -15.54 10.70 2.12
CA SER A 24 -16.68 11.59 1.81
C SER A 24 -17.61 11.72 3.01
N GLU A 25 -17.88 10.61 3.70
CA GLU A 25 -18.73 10.58 4.90
C GLU A 25 -18.16 11.45 6.04
N ILE A 26 -16.84 11.37 6.27
CA ILE A 26 -16.17 12.15 7.32
C ILE A 26 -15.69 13.54 6.86
N GLY A 27 -16.07 13.99 5.66
CA GLY A 27 -15.74 15.33 5.15
C GLY A 27 -14.30 15.51 4.64
N LEU A 28 -13.54 14.44 4.43
CA LEU A 28 -12.14 14.46 3.98
C LEU A 28 -11.95 14.12 2.49
N ARG A 29 -13.01 14.12 1.66
CA ARG A 29 -12.94 13.74 0.25
C ARG A 29 -11.90 14.52 -0.55
N LYS A 30 -11.67 15.79 -0.22
CA LYS A 30 -10.69 16.65 -0.89
C LYS A 30 -9.25 16.41 -0.45
N ASN A 31 -9.05 15.66 0.62
CA ASN A 31 -7.74 15.40 1.23
C ASN A 31 -7.16 14.04 0.84
N ILE A 32 -7.85 13.30 -0.04
CA ILE A 32 -7.37 12.00 -0.54
C ILE A 32 -7.10 12.04 -2.03
N THR A 33 -5.97 11.48 -2.42
CA THR A 33 -5.58 11.19 -3.80
C THR A 33 -5.30 9.70 -3.94
N ILE A 34 -5.81 9.10 -5.01
CA ILE A 34 -5.55 7.71 -5.39
C ILE A 34 -4.91 7.76 -6.78
N PRO A 35 -3.58 7.72 -6.88
CA PRO A 35 -2.92 7.72 -8.18
C PRO A 35 -3.12 6.39 -8.91
N GLN A 36 -3.18 6.41 -10.23
CA GLN A 36 -3.06 5.21 -11.05
C GLN A 36 -1.59 4.80 -11.11
N MET A 37 -1.29 3.54 -10.78
CA MET A 37 0.07 3.01 -10.74
C MET A 37 0.23 1.88 -11.76
N ASN A 38 0.21 2.22 -13.07
CA ASN A 38 0.33 1.26 -14.18
C ASN A 38 1.75 1.20 -14.77
N HIS A 39 2.72 1.88 -14.17
CA HIS A 39 4.09 1.97 -14.64
C HIS A 39 4.99 0.93 -13.97
N GLY A 40 6.23 0.82 -14.45
CA GLY A 40 7.27 0.10 -13.73
C GLY A 40 7.54 0.69 -12.33
N PRO A 41 8.21 -0.05 -11.43
CA PRO A 41 8.41 0.40 -10.06
C PRO A 41 9.15 1.73 -9.95
N ALA A 42 10.22 1.95 -10.71
CA ALA A 42 10.98 3.21 -10.70
C ALA A 42 10.13 4.40 -11.17
N GLU A 43 9.39 4.24 -12.26
CA GLU A 43 8.48 5.27 -12.77
C GLU A 43 7.36 5.56 -11.78
N THR A 44 6.80 4.53 -11.15
CA THR A 44 5.77 4.67 -10.10
C THR A 44 6.31 5.50 -8.93
N ILE A 45 7.50 5.17 -8.42
CA ILE A 45 8.11 5.90 -7.30
C ILE A 45 8.41 7.35 -7.69
N ALA A 46 8.96 7.59 -8.89
CA ALA A 46 9.22 8.94 -9.36
C ALA A 46 7.94 9.79 -9.46
N ALA A 47 6.85 9.21 -9.99
CA ALA A 47 5.56 9.87 -10.06
C ALA A 47 4.95 10.15 -8.67
N LEU A 48 5.12 9.22 -7.72
CA LEU A 48 4.65 9.41 -6.34
C LEU A 48 5.43 10.49 -5.62
N HIS A 49 6.75 10.57 -5.78
CA HIS A 49 7.55 11.68 -5.24
C HIS A 49 7.09 13.02 -5.81
N ALA A 50 6.95 13.14 -7.13
CA ALA A 50 6.49 14.37 -7.76
C ALA A 50 5.10 14.80 -7.21
N LEU A 51 4.18 13.84 -7.10
CA LEU A 51 2.84 14.10 -6.56
C LEU A 51 2.86 14.57 -5.10
N ILE A 52 3.74 14.01 -4.27
CA ILE A 52 3.89 14.40 -2.86
C ILE A 52 4.50 15.80 -2.77
N ASP A 53 5.56 16.06 -3.53
CA ASP A 53 6.29 17.34 -3.49
C ASP A 53 5.42 18.51 -3.99
N GLU A 54 4.53 18.27 -4.97
CA GLU A 54 3.56 19.27 -5.46
C GLU A 54 2.47 19.61 -4.42
N ASN A 55 2.18 18.73 -3.47
CA ASN A 55 1.05 18.86 -2.54
C ASN A 55 1.44 19.16 -1.08
N ASP A 56 2.66 19.58 -0.83
CA ASP A 56 3.22 19.81 0.52
C ASP A 56 3.22 18.55 1.41
N ALA A 57 4.39 17.97 1.60
CA ALA A 57 4.59 16.75 2.37
C ALA A 57 4.31 16.90 3.88
N GLY A 58 4.06 18.12 4.40
CA GLY A 58 3.99 18.38 5.84
C GLY A 58 2.90 17.62 6.59
N ASN A 59 1.80 17.24 5.91
CA ASN A 59 0.70 16.46 6.49
C ASN A 59 0.44 15.17 5.70
N LEU A 60 1.49 14.60 5.13
CA LEU A 60 1.39 13.35 4.37
C LEU A 60 1.01 12.19 5.29
N VAL A 61 -0.02 11.45 4.92
CA VAL A 61 -0.31 10.11 5.44
C VAL A 61 -0.51 9.15 4.27
N LEU A 62 -0.09 7.92 4.45
CA LEU A 62 -0.05 6.90 3.40
C LEU A 62 -0.95 5.72 3.77
N MET A 63 -1.73 5.23 2.82
CA MET A 63 -2.44 3.96 2.95
C MET A 63 -2.09 3.10 1.75
N GLY A 64 -1.70 1.86 1.96
CA GLY A 64 -1.29 1.00 0.86
C GLY A 64 -1.74 -0.46 1.02
N SER A 65 -2.21 -1.07 -0.07
CA SER A 65 -2.64 -2.46 -0.10
C SER A 65 -1.72 -3.29 -0.99
N SER A 66 -1.29 -4.47 -0.54
CA SER A 66 -0.44 -5.40 -1.31
C SER A 66 0.85 -4.72 -1.79
N LEU A 67 1.13 -4.66 -3.10
CA LEU A 67 2.26 -3.92 -3.67
C LEU A 67 2.22 -2.43 -3.32
N GLY A 68 1.03 -1.82 -3.26
CA GLY A 68 0.87 -0.44 -2.78
C GLY A 68 1.32 -0.25 -1.33
N GLY A 69 1.21 -1.31 -0.49
CA GLY A 69 1.77 -1.34 0.86
C GLY A 69 3.30 -1.34 0.86
N TYR A 70 3.93 -1.99 -0.11
CA TYR A 70 5.37 -1.94 -0.31
C TYR A 70 5.86 -0.53 -0.64
N TYR A 71 5.23 0.13 -1.62
CA TYR A 71 5.53 1.53 -1.95
C TYR A 71 5.24 2.49 -0.79
N ALA A 72 4.14 2.28 -0.07
CA ALA A 72 3.82 3.08 1.12
C ALA A 72 4.88 2.92 2.21
N THR A 73 5.48 1.73 2.35
CA THR A 73 6.58 1.49 3.30
C THR A 73 7.81 2.31 2.93
N TYR A 74 8.24 2.27 1.68
CA TYR A 74 9.36 3.07 1.18
C TYR A 74 9.12 4.58 1.37
N LEU A 75 7.96 5.08 0.95
CA LEU A 75 7.61 6.50 1.07
C LEU A 75 7.48 6.95 2.53
N SER A 76 6.93 6.09 3.40
CA SER A 76 6.85 6.36 4.84
C SER A 76 8.24 6.54 5.46
N GLU A 77 9.20 5.70 5.12
CA GLU A 77 10.58 5.83 5.58
C GLU A 77 11.27 7.07 4.99
N PHE A 78 11.02 7.40 3.72
CA PHE A 78 11.61 8.55 3.05
C PHE A 78 11.09 9.88 3.63
N TYR A 79 9.77 10.04 3.74
CA TYR A 79 9.11 11.27 4.21
C TYR A 79 8.85 11.28 5.72
N GLN A 80 9.17 10.21 6.43
CA GLN A 80 8.87 10.01 7.85
C GLN A 80 7.37 10.15 8.18
N ALA A 81 6.51 9.76 7.24
CA ALA A 81 5.07 9.91 7.27
C ALA A 81 4.38 8.68 7.89
N PRO A 82 3.25 8.84 8.59
CA PRO A 82 2.44 7.70 9.05
C PRO A 82 1.90 6.88 7.89
N ALA A 83 1.88 5.55 8.04
CA ALA A 83 1.37 4.63 7.03
C ALA A 83 0.47 3.56 7.63
N VAL A 84 -0.67 3.33 6.98
CA VAL A 84 -1.55 2.17 7.19
C VAL A 84 -1.36 1.21 6.03
N LEU A 85 -1.08 -0.05 6.34
CA LEU A 85 -0.79 -1.09 5.37
C LEU A 85 -1.80 -2.22 5.47
N ILE A 86 -2.31 -2.69 4.34
CA ILE A 86 -3.34 -3.73 4.24
C ILE A 86 -2.77 -4.91 3.46
N ASN A 87 -2.58 -6.06 4.11
CA ASN A 87 -1.94 -7.24 3.52
C ASN A 87 -0.74 -6.83 2.65
N PRO A 88 0.27 -6.10 3.20
CA PRO A 88 1.34 -5.53 2.40
C PRO A 88 2.31 -6.60 1.89
N ALA A 89 2.77 -6.45 0.65
CA ALA A 89 3.94 -7.17 0.18
C ALA A 89 5.19 -6.70 0.95
N VAL A 90 6.03 -7.64 1.35
CA VAL A 90 7.29 -7.35 2.09
C VAL A 90 8.49 -7.45 1.16
N ARG A 91 8.52 -8.48 0.34
CA ARG A 91 9.57 -8.75 -0.64
C ARG A 91 8.96 -9.09 -2.00
N PRO A 92 8.25 -8.14 -2.66
CA PRO A 92 7.55 -8.42 -3.90
C PRO A 92 8.48 -8.92 -5.02
N TYR A 93 9.74 -8.54 -5.01
CA TYR A 93 10.73 -8.98 -5.97
C TYR A 93 10.98 -10.50 -5.95
N GLU A 94 10.70 -11.20 -4.85
CA GLU A 94 10.78 -12.66 -4.79
C GLU A 94 9.60 -13.34 -5.51
N LEU A 95 8.45 -12.69 -5.56
CA LEU A 95 7.24 -13.20 -6.23
C LEU A 95 7.18 -12.85 -7.71
N TRP A 96 7.78 -11.74 -8.11
CA TRP A 96 7.66 -11.19 -9.46
C TRP A 96 8.36 -12.00 -10.55
N GLU A 97 9.26 -12.92 -10.20
CA GLU A 97 9.82 -13.91 -11.15
C GLU A 97 8.71 -14.74 -11.81
N SER A 98 7.63 -15.06 -11.09
CA SER A 98 6.49 -15.80 -11.63
C SER A 98 5.57 -14.94 -12.50
N HIS A 99 5.72 -13.62 -12.48
CA HIS A 99 4.93 -12.65 -13.25
C HIS A 99 5.68 -12.08 -14.47
N LEU A 100 6.88 -12.58 -14.80
CA LEU A 100 7.62 -12.10 -15.97
C LEU A 100 6.80 -12.22 -17.25
N GLY A 101 6.82 -11.15 -18.06
CA GLY A 101 6.07 -11.06 -19.30
C GLY A 101 4.74 -10.30 -19.14
N GLU A 102 3.79 -10.63 -20.01
CA GLU A 102 2.51 -9.93 -20.10
C GLU A 102 1.55 -10.35 -18.97
N ASN A 103 1.05 -9.37 -18.24
CA ASN A 103 0.04 -9.54 -17.20
C ASN A 103 -1.15 -8.62 -17.51
N ARG A 104 -2.33 -9.16 -17.59
CA ARG A 104 -3.54 -8.39 -17.88
C ARG A 104 -4.17 -7.86 -16.59
N ASN A 105 -4.41 -6.57 -16.53
CA ASN A 105 -5.25 -5.97 -15.51
C ASN A 105 -6.71 -6.38 -15.75
N TYR A 106 -7.30 -7.07 -14.79
CA TYR A 106 -8.66 -7.61 -14.92
C TYR A 106 -9.75 -6.53 -14.88
N HIS A 107 -9.45 -5.35 -14.34
CA HIS A 107 -10.40 -4.23 -14.26
C HIS A 107 -10.37 -3.34 -15.50
N SER A 108 -9.16 -2.95 -15.96
CA SER A 108 -9.01 -2.05 -17.13
C SER A 108 -8.81 -2.81 -18.44
N GLY A 109 -8.40 -4.07 -18.39
CA GLY A 109 -8.01 -4.86 -19.56
C GLY A 109 -6.63 -4.51 -20.11
N GLU A 110 -5.94 -3.53 -19.54
CA GLU A 110 -4.58 -3.13 -19.92
C GLU A 110 -3.56 -4.24 -19.67
N ILE A 111 -2.57 -4.31 -20.56
CA ILE A 111 -1.48 -5.27 -20.43
C ILE A 111 -0.31 -4.56 -19.74
N HIS A 112 0.12 -5.11 -18.61
CA HIS A 112 1.31 -4.71 -17.89
C HIS A 112 2.43 -5.71 -18.15
N VAL A 113 3.56 -5.26 -18.69
CA VAL A 113 4.70 -6.14 -18.97
C VAL A 113 5.69 -6.06 -17.81
N VAL A 114 5.84 -7.16 -17.09
CA VAL A 114 6.85 -7.28 -16.03
C VAL A 114 8.18 -7.73 -16.63
N THR A 115 9.24 -7.01 -16.30
CA THR A 115 10.61 -7.28 -16.76
C THR A 115 11.54 -7.61 -15.60
N ARG A 116 12.73 -8.17 -15.90
CA ARG A 116 13.76 -8.36 -14.87
C ARG A 116 14.28 -7.05 -14.30
N GLU A 117 14.28 -5.97 -15.09
CA GLU A 117 14.62 -4.63 -14.62
C GLU A 117 13.64 -4.16 -13.53
N HIS A 118 12.35 -4.36 -13.71
CA HIS A 118 11.34 -4.06 -12.68
C HIS A 118 11.58 -4.81 -11.35
N ILE A 119 12.08 -6.06 -11.42
CA ILE A 119 12.44 -6.83 -10.21
C ILE A 119 13.61 -6.16 -9.48
N GLU A 120 14.63 -5.72 -10.21
CA GLU A 120 15.77 -5.01 -9.62
C GLU A 120 15.38 -3.63 -9.09
N GLU A 121 14.48 -2.91 -9.76
CA GLU A 121 13.91 -1.65 -9.28
C GLU A 121 13.18 -1.83 -7.96
N LEU A 122 12.40 -2.91 -7.80
CA LEU A 122 11.79 -3.25 -6.51
C LEU A 122 12.86 -3.49 -5.43
N ARG A 123 13.94 -4.21 -5.74
CA ARG A 123 15.04 -4.46 -4.78
C ARG A 123 15.70 -3.16 -4.32
N GLN A 124 15.86 -2.17 -5.21
CA GLN A 124 16.49 -0.89 -4.89
C GLN A 124 15.73 -0.06 -3.88
N ILE A 125 14.41 -0.23 -3.81
CA ILE A 125 13.54 0.49 -2.86
C ILE A 125 13.15 -0.36 -1.64
N ASP A 126 13.79 -1.52 -1.46
CA ASP A 126 13.54 -2.33 -0.26
C ASP A 126 14.02 -1.60 1.01
N ILE A 127 13.21 -1.70 2.03
CA ILE A 127 13.51 -1.18 3.36
C ILE A 127 13.68 -2.39 4.32
N PRO A 128 14.88 -2.91 4.46
CA PRO A 128 15.09 -4.11 5.29
C PRO A 128 14.88 -3.86 6.79
N VAL A 129 15.13 -2.62 7.25
CA VAL A 129 14.97 -2.22 8.66
C VAL A 129 14.22 -0.90 8.74
N LEU A 130 13.16 -0.88 9.52
CA LEU A 130 12.35 0.33 9.73
C LEU A 130 13.03 1.28 10.71
N SER A 131 13.16 2.55 10.35
CA SER A 131 13.74 3.59 11.22
C SER A 131 12.77 4.00 12.33
N LYS A 132 11.47 4.03 12.02
CA LYS A 132 10.40 4.40 12.95
C LYS A 132 9.22 3.40 12.87
N PRO A 133 9.32 2.20 13.45
CA PRO A 133 8.23 1.21 13.40
C PRO A 133 6.88 1.76 13.86
N LYS A 134 6.87 2.72 14.79
CA LYS A 134 5.63 3.36 15.28
C LYS A 134 4.88 4.18 14.23
N ASN A 135 5.49 4.51 13.10
CA ASN A 135 4.81 5.17 11.98
C ASN A 135 3.88 4.22 11.23
N PHE A 136 3.96 2.93 11.50
CA PHE A 136 3.17 1.92 10.78
C PHE A 136 2.04 1.35 11.62
N LYS A 137 0.89 1.14 11.01
CA LYS A 137 -0.20 0.30 11.47
C LYS A 137 -0.55 -0.67 10.36
N VAL A 138 -0.45 -1.96 10.63
CA VAL A 138 -0.53 -3.01 9.62
C VAL A 138 -1.71 -3.92 9.91
N PHE A 139 -2.54 -4.15 8.91
CA PHE A 139 -3.72 -5.01 9.00
C PHE A 139 -3.49 -6.24 8.15
N LEU A 140 -3.62 -7.42 8.75
CA LEU A 140 -3.27 -8.71 8.18
C LEU A 140 -4.41 -9.70 8.33
N GLN A 141 -4.63 -10.52 7.31
CA GLN A 141 -5.53 -11.66 7.37
C GLN A 141 -4.76 -12.96 7.15
N THR A 142 -5.01 -13.97 7.99
CA THR A 142 -4.16 -15.17 8.06
C THR A 142 -4.33 -16.14 6.91
N LEU A 143 -5.46 -16.08 6.18
CA LEU A 143 -5.71 -16.88 4.98
C LEU A 143 -5.47 -16.11 3.67
N ASP A 144 -4.63 -15.06 3.70
CA ASP A 144 -4.12 -14.43 2.49
C ASP A 144 -3.43 -15.50 1.61
N GLU A 145 -4.04 -15.82 0.46
CA GLU A 145 -3.60 -16.87 -0.45
C GLU A 145 -2.42 -16.44 -1.36
N THR A 146 -2.09 -15.14 -1.32
CA THR A 146 -1.04 -14.55 -2.16
C THR A 146 0.23 -14.26 -1.38
N LEU A 147 0.09 -13.73 -0.16
CA LEU A 147 1.20 -13.27 0.68
C LEU A 147 1.18 -13.96 2.04
N ASP A 148 2.31 -14.47 2.46
CA ASP A 148 2.45 -14.99 3.82
C ASP A 148 2.48 -13.83 4.83
N TYR A 149 1.37 -13.63 5.56
CA TYR A 149 1.22 -12.58 6.56
C TYR A 149 2.33 -12.56 7.62
N ARG A 150 2.99 -13.71 7.87
CA ARG A 150 4.09 -13.84 8.85
C ARG A 150 5.30 -13.00 8.45
N GLN A 151 5.53 -12.79 7.16
CA GLN A 151 6.61 -11.90 6.68
C GLN A 151 6.35 -10.44 7.10
N ALA A 152 5.10 -9.98 7.00
CA ALA A 152 4.72 -8.65 7.47
C ALA A 152 4.80 -8.56 9.00
N LEU A 153 4.35 -9.59 9.71
CA LEU A 153 4.43 -9.66 11.17
C LEU A 153 5.88 -9.60 11.66
N GLU A 154 6.81 -10.29 11.00
CA GLU A 154 8.25 -10.25 11.29
C GLU A 154 8.85 -8.86 11.02
N LYS A 155 8.54 -8.27 9.87
CA LYS A 155 9.08 -6.96 9.45
C LYS A 155 8.59 -5.80 10.32
N PHE A 156 7.30 -5.72 10.58
CA PHE A 156 6.69 -4.59 11.28
C PHE A 156 6.59 -4.78 12.79
N GLY A 157 6.63 -6.02 13.26
CA GLY A 157 6.50 -6.38 14.66
C GLY A 157 5.05 -6.48 15.14
N VAL A 158 4.81 -7.34 16.12
CA VAL A 158 3.48 -7.65 16.67
C VAL A 158 2.74 -6.39 17.16
N GLY A 159 3.46 -5.44 17.77
CA GLY A 159 2.86 -4.22 18.31
C GLY A 159 2.29 -3.25 17.25
N GLN A 160 2.67 -3.41 15.99
CA GLN A 160 2.18 -2.59 14.88
C GLN A 160 1.08 -3.30 14.07
N CYS A 161 0.93 -4.62 14.24
CA CYS A 161 0.05 -5.45 13.44
C CYS A 161 -1.27 -5.73 14.17
N VAL A 162 -2.37 -5.61 13.42
CA VAL A 162 -3.69 -6.16 13.73
C VAL A 162 -3.83 -7.41 12.86
N VAL A 163 -3.97 -8.56 13.47
CA VAL A 163 -4.05 -9.84 12.76
C VAL A 163 -5.45 -10.40 12.96
N HIS A 164 -6.17 -10.61 11.87
CA HIS A 164 -7.47 -11.27 11.86
C HIS A 164 -7.32 -12.71 11.37
N GLU A 165 -7.92 -13.63 12.08
CA GLU A 165 -8.00 -15.03 11.64
C GLU A 165 -8.92 -15.14 10.43
N ASN A 166 -8.57 -16.00 9.48
CA ASN A 166 -9.27 -16.19 8.21
C ASN A 166 -9.08 -15.01 7.23
N GLY A 167 -10.09 -14.72 6.40
CA GLY A 167 -10.06 -13.69 5.37
C GLY A 167 -9.28 -14.07 4.12
N SER A 168 -8.89 -13.09 3.31
CA SER A 168 -8.27 -13.29 1.99
C SER A 168 -7.23 -12.21 1.67
N HIS A 169 -6.51 -12.36 0.53
CA HIS A 169 -5.62 -11.29 0.03
C HIS A 169 -6.37 -9.98 -0.23
N SER A 170 -7.63 -10.08 -0.64
CA SER A 170 -8.51 -8.92 -0.85
C SER A 170 -8.84 -8.16 0.43
N TYR A 171 -8.59 -8.73 1.59
CA TYR A 171 -8.94 -8.22 2.92
C TYR A 171 -10.45 -8.11 3.12
N ASP A 172 -11.06 -9.17 3.59
CA ASP A 172 -12.49 -9.26 3.84
C ASP A 172 -12.92 -8.26 4.91
N ASP A 173 -14.12 -7.70 4.77
CA ASP A 173 -14.71 -6.73 5.69
C ASP A 173 -13.88 -5.44 5.89
N PHE A 174 -13.12 -5.04 4.86
CA PHE A 174 -12.18 -3.90 4.90
C PHE A 174 -12.83 -2.60 5.38
N GLU A 175 -14.07 -2.33 4.96
CA GLU A 175 -14.79 -1.10 5.33
C GLU A 175 -14.99 -0.95 6.85
N HIS A 176 -15.08 -2.04 7.59
CA HIS A 176 -15.25 -2.02 9.05
C HIS A 176 -13.96 -1.59 9.78
N GLU A 177 -12.81 -1.71 9.13
CA GLU A 177 -11.53 -1.30 9.70
C GLU A 177 -11.19 0.18 9.46
N LEU A 178 -11.87 0.84 8.53
CA LEU A 178 -11.59 2.23 8.16
C LEU A 178 -11.60 3.20 9.35
N PRO A 179 -12.56 3.13 10.28
CA PRO A 179 -12.54 4.01 11.46
C PRO A 179 -11.25 3.90 12.27
N VAL A 180 -10.79 2.68 12.55
CA VAL A 180 -9.54 2.41 13.31
C VAL A 180 -8.30 2.85 12.54
N MET A 181 -8.30 2.68 11.22
CA MET A 181 -7.21 3.14 10.34
C MET A 181 -7.09 4.67 10.35
N PHE A 182 -8.22 5.38 10.28
CA PHE A 182 -8.25 6.84 10.31
C PHE A 182 -7.94 7.40 11.70
N ASP A 183 -8.38 6.77 12.77
CA ASP A 183 -7.99 7.14 14.15
C ASP A 183 -6.47 7.08 14.33
N PHE A 184 -5.80 6.09 13.74
CA PHE A 184 -4.34 6.03 13.75
C PHE A 184 -3.74 7.26 13.08
N PHE A 185 -4.21 7.68 11.90
CA PHE A 185 -3.72 8.88 11.22
C PHE A 185 -3.95 10.13 12.06
N LEU A 186 -5.16 10.33 12.58
CA LEU A 186 -5.48 11.49 13.39
C LEU A 186 -4.60 11.60 14.64
N SER A 187 -4.22 10.47 15.23
CA SER A 187 -3.29 10.44 16.37
C SER A 187 -1.85 10.82 16.03
N ARG A 188 -1.50 10.97 14.74
CA ARG A 188 -0.12 11.20 14.26
C ARG A 188 0.09 12.57 13.61
N ILE A 189 -0.98 13.24 13.17
CA ILE A 189 -0.92 14.55 12.51
C ILE A 189 -1.35 15.70 13.44
N SER A 190 -1.50 15.42 14.74
CA SER A 190 -1.90 16.38 15.80
C SER A 190 -0.71 17.19 16.28
#